data_fab8100bb65ffa036a99383b3ca66163
#
_entry.id   fab8100bb65ffa036a99383b3ca66163
#
_cell.length_a   1.000
_cell.length_b   1.000
_cell.length_c   1.000
_cell.angle_alpha   90.00
_cell.angle_beta   90.00
_cell.angle_gamma   90.00
#
_symmetry.space_group_name_H-M   'P 1'
#
loop_
_entity.id
_entity.type
_entity.pdbx_description
1 polymer ?
#
loop_
_entity_poly.entity_id
_entity_poly.type
_entity_poly.pdbx_seq_one_letter_code
_entity_poly.pdbx_strand_id
1 'polypeptide(L)'
;YIKDDLRTSGDAVGVDAGLIWKYAQDSRLKPSLGLSIMNIGDLNFDRAGKIPQTVNVGVSINPTISMFRSLIVGLDYIDVFNNFKQDKDMAKRLRYGAELQLFDIWPVELALRAGMYESSPTLGADLRLLFITASYAMYTEEVGAYAGQDKIKRQLLTLNIGW
;
A
#
# COMPACT_ATOMS: atom_id res chain seq x y z
N TYR A 1 -37.90 -13.15 7.48
CA TYR A 1 -37.76 -11.82 6.84
C TYR A 1 -36.27 -11.35 6.67
N ILE A 2 -35.32 -11.90 7.44
CA ILE A 2 -33.90 -11.46 7.39
C ILE A 2 -33.07 -12.24 6.35
N LYS A 3 -33.55 -13.38 5.86
CA LYS A 3 -32.76 -14.25 4.93
C LYS A 3 -32.69 -13.76 3.50
N ASP A 4 -33.65 -13.00 3.02
CA ASP A 4 -33.70 -12.55 1.63
C ASP A 4 -32.87 -11.26 1.40
N ASP A 5 -32.72 -10.41 2.42
CA ASP A 5 -31.90 -9.18 2.34
C ASP A 5 -30.38 -9.44 2.37
N LEU A 6 -29.95 -10.60 2.86
CA LEU A 6 -28.53 -10.98 2.94
C LEU A 6 -27.99 -11.68 1.68
N ARG A 7 -28.81 -11.91 0.67
CA ARG A 7 -28.44 -12.56 -0.60
C ARG A 7 -28.50 -11.63 -1.81
N THR A 8 -28.11 -10.39 -1.64
CA THR A 8 -27.91 -9.51 -2.79
C THR A 8 -26.56 -9.81 -3.41
N SER A 9 -26.54 -10.41 -4.60
CA SER A 9 -25.36 -10.52 -5.46
C SER A 9 -25.48 -9.51 -6.59
N GLY A 10 -24.37 -8.91 -6.95
CA GLY A 10 -24.28 -8.03 -8.10
C GLY A 10 -22.91 -8.20 -8.76
N ASP A 11 -22.86 -8.11 -10.08
CA ASP A 11 -21.64 -8.18 -10.86
C ASP A 11 -21.31 -6.78 -11.39
N ALA A 12 -20.03 -6.41 -11.35
CA ALA A 12 -19.54 -5.16 -11.93
C ALA A 12 -18.18 -5.37 -12.59
N VAL A 13 -17.92 -4.61 -13.64
CA VAL A 13 -16.62 -4.58 -14.32
C VAL A 13 -15.92 -3.30 -13.93
N GLY A 14 -14.71 -3.41 -13.38
CA GLY A 14 -13.86 -2.30 -13.00
C GLY A 14 -12.76 -2.04 -14.02
N VAL A 15 -12.44 -0.77 -14.21
CA VAL A 15 -11.29 -0.31 -15.00
C VAL A 15 -10.46 0.61 -14.13
N ASP A 16 -9.15 0.33 -14.07
CA ASP A 16 -8.17 1.13 -13.36
C ASP A 16 -7.14 1.67 -14.34
N ALA A 17 -6.61 2.86 -14.08
CA ALA A 17 -5.51 3.44 -14.84
C ALA A 17 -4.47 4.03 -13.90
N GLY A 18 -3.19 3.94 -14.29
CA GLY A 18 -2.11 4.49 -13.50
C GLY A 18 -0.95 4.97 -14.35
N LEU A 19 -0.24 5.97 -13.84
CA LEU A 19 0.94 6.55 -14.45
C LEU A 19 2.01 6.75 -13.38
N ILE A 20 3.24 6.35 -13.69
CA ILE A 20 4.42 6.67 -12.89
C ILE A 20 5.38 7.47 -13.78
N TRP A 21 5.69 8.68 -13.35
CA TRP A 21 6.66 9.53 -14.00
C TRP A 21 7.94 9.60 -13.16
N LYS A 22 9.01 9.08 -13.73
CA LYS A 22 10.37 9.13 -13.14
C LYS A 22 11.09 10.35 -13.68
N TYR A 23 11.32 11.32 -12.81
CA TYR A 23 11.95 12.59 -13.16
C TYR A 23 13.39 12.64 -12.65
N ALA A 24 14.28 13.31 -13.41
CA ALA A 24 15.67 13.55 -13.01
C ALA A 24 16.39 12.33 -12.42
N GLN A 25 16.32 11.19 -13.10
CA GLN A 25 16.90 9.92 -12.62
C GLN A 25 18.42 9.95 -12.48
N ASP A 26 19.08 10.93 -13.11
CA ASP A 26 20.52 11.20 -12.96
C ASP A 26 20.84 12.01 -11.69
N SER A 27 19.82 12.56 -11.03
CA SER A 27 19.99 13.28 -9.77
C SER A 27 20.26 12.32 -8.61
N ARG A 28 20.83 12.85 -7.53
CA ARG A 28 21.07 12.06 -6.32
C ARG A 28 19.80 11.56 -5.63
N LEU A 29 18.66 12.23 -5.87
CA LEU A 29 17.39 11.90 -5.20
C LEU A 29 16.50 10.98 -6.03
N LYS A 30 16.67 10.93 -7.36
CA LYS A 30 15.88 10.09 -8.29
C LYS A 30 14.38 10.14 -8.00
N PRO A 31 13.72 11.30 -8.05
CA PRO A 31 12.33 11.44 -7.69
C PRO A 31 11.41 10.74 -8.68
N SER A 32 10.25 10.30 -8.18
CA SER A 32 9.17 9.75 -8.99
C SER A 32 7.83 10.30 -8.52
N LEU A 33 6.90 10.49 -9.45
CA LEU A 33 5.53 10.90 -9.21
C LEU A 33 4.60 9.80 -9.69
N GLY A 34 3.60 9.47 -8.89
CA GLY A 34 2.58 8.48 -9.20
C GLY A 34 1.19 9.11 -9.23
N LEU A 35 0.37 8.67 -10.16
CA LEU A 35 -1.05 8.96 -10.25
C LEU A 35 -1.78 7.66 -10.55
N SER A 36 -2.84 7.35 -9.80
CA SER A 36 -3.74 6.26 -10.14
C SER A 36 -5.19 6.68 -10.02
N ILE A 37 -6.01 6.16 -10.92
CA ILE A 37 -7.47 6.30 -10.90
C ILE A 37 -8.02 4.89 -10.84
N MET A 38 -8.72 4.56 -9.76
CA MET A 38 -9.31 3.25 -9.54
C MET A 38 -10.82 3.33 -9.68
N ASN A 39 -11.41 2.24 -10.16
CA ASN A 39 -12.86 2.13 -10.37
C ASN A 39 -13.41 3.24 -11.25
N ILE A 40 -12.81 3.47 -12.43
CA ILE A 40 -13.23 4.53 -13.37
C ILE A 40 -14.71 4.35 -13.73
N GLY A 41 -15.50 5.39 -13.46
CA GLY A 41 -16.94 5.39 -13.67
C GLY A 41 -17.75 4.78 -12.52
N ASP A 42 -17.12 4.48 -11.38
CA ASP A 42 -17.68 3.80 -10.22
C ASP A 42 -18.12 2.34 -10.51
N LEU A 43 -17.90 1.46 -9.55
CA LEU A 43 -18.41 0.09 -9.62
C LEU A 43 -19.80 0.02 -8.98
N ASN A 44 -20.81 -0.26 -9.77
CA ASN A 44 -22.17 -0.41 -9.29
C ASN A 44 -22.56 -1.89 -9.29
N PHE A 45 -22.84 -2.42 -8.10
CA PHE A 45 -23.28 -3.80 -7.88
C PHE A 45 -24.80 -3.88 -7.67
N ASP A 46 -25.54 -2.99 -8.27
CA ASP A 46 -26.99 -2.90 -8.14
C ASP A 46 -27.43 -2.79 -6.65
N ARG A 47 -28.14 -3.81 -6.16
CA ARG A 47 -28.61 -3.85 -4.78
C ARG A 47 -27.48 -4.09 -3.76
N ALA A 48 -26.34 -4.63 -4.19
CA ALA A 48 -25.22 -4.93 -3.29
C ALA A 48 -24.36 -3.68 -2.96
N GLY A 49 -24.63 -2.55 -3.63
CA GLY A 49 -23.98 -1.28 -3.32
C GLY A 49 -23.10 -0.76 -4.44
N LYS A 50 -22.34 0.29 -4.12
CA LYS A 50 -21.48 1.00 -5.06
C LYS A 50 -20.11 1.22 -4.45
N ILE A 51 -19.06 0.94 -5.23
CA ILE A 51 -17.69 1.31 -4.90
C ILE A 51 -17.32 2.53 -5.74
N PRO A 52 -17.07 3.69 -5.13
CA PRO A 52 -16.79 4.92 -5.86
C PRO A 52 -15.42 4.89 -6.53
N GLN A 53 -15.29 5.67 -7.60
CA GLN A 53 -14.01 5.98 -8.21
C GLN A 53 -13.11 6.71 -7.22
N THR A 54 -11.83 6.34 -7.18
CA THR A 54 -10.82 7.04 -6.38
C THR A 54 -9.66 7.50 -7.23
N VAL A 55 -9.10 8.65 -6.85
CA VAL A 55 -7.88 9.20 -7.42
C VAL A 55 -6.82 9.24 -6.33
N ASN A 56 -5.68 8.63 -6.59
CA ASN A 56 -4.56 8.58 -5.66
C ASN A 56 -3.35 9.25 -6.28
N VAL A 57 -2.59 9.98 -5.48
CA VAL A 57 -1.34 10.60 -5.89
C VAL A 57 -0.22 10.18 -4.95
N GLY A 58 0.97 9.99 -5.51
CA GLY A 58 2.13 9.58 -4.73
C GLY A 58 3.40 10.25 -5.20
N VAL A 59 4.34 10.37 -4.28
CA VAL A 59 5.69 10.83 -4.56
C VAL A 59 6.67 9.87 -3.89
N SER A 60 7.80 9.63 -4.55
CA SER A 60 8.88 8.87 -3.94
C SER A 60 10.24 9.40 -4.36
N ILE A 61 11.22 9.13 -3.51
CA ILE A 61 12.63 9.37 -3.80
C ILE A 61 13.42 8.08 -3.56
N ASN A 62 14.46 7.89 -4.34
CA ASN A 62 15.43 6.81 -4.16
C ASN A 62 16.86 7.41 -4.13
N PRO A 63 17.24 8.04 -3.01
CA PRO A 63 18.53 8.71 -2.92
C PRO A 63 19.68 7.72 -3.03
N THR A 64 20.73 8.10 -3.78
CA THR A 64 21.97 7.34 -3.86
C THR A 64 22.78 7.57 -2.60
N ILE A 65 22.88 6.55 -1.75
CA ILE A 65 23.64 6.56 -0.50
C ILE A 65 24.68 5.46 -0.59
N SER A 66 25.97 5.81 -0.47
CA SER A 66 27.07 4.85 -0.66
C SER A 66 27.14 3.77 0.44
N MET A 67 26.52 3.99 1.60
CA MET A 67 26.55 3.06 2.73
C MET A 67 25.51 1.95 2.59
N PHE A 68 24.45 2.16 1.82
CA PHE A 68 23.35 1.20 1.65
C PHE A 68 23.17 0.87 0.17
N ARG A 69 22.62 -0.30 -0.10
CA ARG A 69 22.30 -0.70 -1.46
C ARG A 69 21.22 0.16 -2.09
N SER A 70 20.15 0.42 -1.34
CA SER A 70 19.03 1.26 -1.77
C SER A 70 18.30 1.83 -0.55
N LEU A 71 17.82 3.04 -0.68
CA LEU A 71 16.84 3.65 0.22
C LEU A 71 15.71 4.21 -0.63
N ILE A 72 14.49 3.79 -0.36
CA ILE A 72 13.30 4.35 -1.00
C ILE A 72 12.46 4.98 0.09
N VAL A 73 12.04 6.23 -0.13
CA VAL A 73 11.10 6.93 0.76
C VAL A 73 9.90 7.34 -0.09
N GLY A 74 8.71 6.97 0.34
CA GLY A 74 7.47 7.22 -0.37
C GLY A 74 6.40 7.87 0.49
N LEU A 75 5.55 8.64 -0.15
CA LEU A 75 4.38 9.29 0.41
C LEU A 75 3.24 9.20 -0.60
N ASP A 76 2.11 8.62 -0.18
CA ASP A 76 0.90 8.51 -0.99
C ASP A 76 -0.27 9.19 -0.29
N TYR A 77 -1.09 9.89 -1.06
CA TYR A 77 -2.36 10.43 -0.64
C TYR A 77 -3.47 9.72 -1.41
N ILE A 78 -4.26 8.96 -0.67
CA ILE A 78 -5.30 8.09 -1.20
C ILE A 78 -6.62 8.83 -1.22
N ASP A 79 -7.44 8.58 -2.27
CA ASP A 79 -8.76 9.16 -2.45
C ASP A 79 -8.77 10.70 -2.29
N VAL A 80 -8.02 11.39 -3.15
CA VAL A 80 -7.81 12.84 -3.12
C VAL A 80 -9.13 13.63 -2.98
N PHE A 81 -10.21 13.13 -3.58
CA PHE A 81 -11.52 13.78 -3.56
C PHE A 81 -12.43 13.31 -2.42
N ASN A 82 -11.98 12.36 -1.59
CA ASN A 82 -12.76 11.75 -0.50
C ASN A 82 -14.11 11.18 -0.97
N ASN A 83 -14.08 10.44 -2.06
CA ASN A 83 -15.28 9.85 -2.67
C ASN A 83 -15.87 8.73 -1.81
N PHE A 84 -15.03 7.99 -1.07
CA PHE A 84 -15.49 6.95 -0.15
C PHE A 84 -16.28 7.50 1.04
N LYS A 85 -16.03 8.75 1.45
CA LYS A 85 -16.72 9.43 2.57
C LYS A 85 -16.75 8.65 3.89
N GLN A 86 -15.98 7.56 3.98
CA GLN A 86 -15.96 6.68 5.15
C GLN A 86 -15.19 7.32 6.30
N ASP A 87 -14.19 8.14 5.98
CA ASP A 87 -13.39 8.82 6.98
C ASP A 87 -13.14 10.28 6.59
N LYS A 88 -13.43 11.17 7.52
CA LYS A 88 -13.15 12.60 7.37
C LYS A 88 -11.70 12.93 7.75
N ASP A 89 -11.00 11.98 8.38
CA ASP A 89 -9.64 12.17 8.84
C ASP A 89 -8.66 12.07 7.66
N MET A 90 -8.06 13.19 7.30
CA MET A 90 -7.04 13.25 6.27
C MET A 90 -5.80 12.37 6.60
N ALA A 91 -5.49 12.19 7.88
CA ALA A 91 -4.35 11.38 8.30
C ALA A 91 -4.51 9.90 7.93
N LYS A 92 -5.72 9.38 7.84
CA LYS A 92 -5.98 8.00 7.41
C LYS A 92 -5.81 7.80 5.91
N ARG A 93 -5.91 8.85 5.11
CA ARG A 93 -5.68 8.83 3.67
C ARG A 93 -4.21 9.06 3.31
N LEU A 94 -3.40 9.49 4.27
CA LEU A 94 -1.97 9.68 4.09
C LEU A 94 -1.23 8.40 4.46
N ARG A 95 -0.44 7.89 3.51
CA ARG A 95 0.43 6.72 3.68
C ARG A 95 1.85 7.13 3.39
N TYR A 96 2.77 6.78 4.25
CA TYR A 96 4.18 7.07 4.03
C TYR A 96 5.05 5.99 4.62
N GLY A 97 6.23 5.85 4.05
CA GLY A 97 7.16 4.84 4.53
C GLY A 97 8.51 4.93 3.87
N ALA A 98 9.40 4.13 4.41
CA ALA A 98 10.73 3.95 3.88
C ALA A 98 11.08 2.46 3.80
N GLU A 99 11.81 2.11 2.74
CA GLU A 99 12.46 0.82 2.57
C GLU A 99 13.96 1.03 2.50
N LEU A 100 14.69 0.34 3.35
CA LEU A 100 16.13 0.34 3.39
C LEU A 100 16.66 -1.05 3.04
N GLN A 101 17.31 -1.19 1.89
CA GLN A 101 18.06 -2.36 1.52
C GLN A 101 19.50 -2.19 2.02
N LEU A 102 19.83 -2.91 3.08
CA LEU A 102 21.11 -2.76 3.79
C LEU A 102 22.26 -3.32 2.94
N PHE A 103 22.11 -4.55 2.48
CA PHE A 103 23.07 -5.21 1.62
C PHE A 103 22.37 -6.17 0.67
N ASP A 104 23.03 -6.39 -0.45
CA ASP A 104 22.69 -7.31 -1.51
C ASP A 104 24.01 -7.93 -1.96
N ILE A 105 24.53 -8.79 -1.13
CA ILE A 105 25.82 -9.48 -1.32
C ILE A 105 25.52 -10.96 -1.33
N TRP A 106 25.56 -11.55 -2.52
CA TRP A 106 25.37 -12.98 -2.66
C TRP A 106 26.17 -13.76 -1.58
N PRO A 107 25.56 -14.65 -0.83
CA PRO A 107 24.17 -15.15 -0.99
C PRO A 107 23.13 -14.49 -0.08
N VAL A 108 23.39 -13.32 0.48
CA VAL A 108 22.53 -12.69 1.50
C VAL A 108 22.01 -11.32 1.04
N GLU A 109 20.71 -11.13 1.16
CA GLU A 109 20.06 -9.83 0.98
C GLU A 109 19.23 -9.53 2.24
N LEU A 110 19.26 -8.28 2.70
CA LEU A 110 18.46 -7.82 3.84
C LEU A 110 17.80 -6.49 3.50
N ALA A 111 16.48 -6.45 3.59
CA ALA A 111 15.69 -5.24 3.48
C ALA A 111 14.83 -5.01 4.72
N LEU A 112 14.76 -3.77 5.17
CA LEU A 112 13.91 -3.33 6.28
C LEU A 112 12.92 -2.28 5.78
N ARG A 113 11.69 -2.34 6.29
CA ARG A 113 10.62 -1.39 5.95
C ARG A 113 9.98 -0.84 7.20
N ALA A 114 9.68 0.45 7.18
CA ALA A 114 8.89 1.10 8.21
C ALA A 114 7.99 2.15 7.60
N GLY A 115 6.79 2.31 8.13
CA GLY A 115 5.85 3.28 7.59
C GLY A 115 4.61 3.47 8.46
N MET A 116 3.70 4.25 7.90
CA MET A 116 2.37 4.49 8.45
C MET A 116 1.32 4.15 7.40
N TYR A 117 0.32 3.40 7.81
CA TYR A 117 -0.85 3.03 7.04
C TYR A 117 -2.09 3.31 7.88
N GLU A 118 -3.00 4.15 7.38
CA GLU A 118 -4.23 4.52 8.10
C GLU A 118 -3.99 4.94 9.56
N SER A 119 -3.02 5.87 9.75
CA SER A 119 -2.59 6.35 11.09
C SER A 119 -2.07 5.26 12.02
N SER A 120 -1.65 4.13 11.50
CA SER A 120 -1.11 3.02 12.27
C SER A 120 0.29 2.63 11.78
N PRO A 121 1.25 2.37 12.68
CA PRO A 121 2.60 2.02 12.29
C PRO A 121 2.66 0.63 11.64
N THR A 122 3.52 0.52 10.64
CA THR A 122 3.83 -0.74 9.95
C THR A 122 5.33 -0.99 9.97
N LEU A 123 5.72 -2.24 10.11
CA LEU A 123 7.11 -2.68 10.05
C LEU A 123 7.21 -3.91 9.16
N GLY A 124 8.33 -4.05 8.46
CA GLY A 124 8.63 -5.21 7.65
C GLY A 124 10.11 -5.49 7.58
N ALA A 125 10.45 -6.75 7.37
CA ALA A 125 11.82 -7.20 7.13
C ALA A 125 11.81 -8.37 6.16
N ASP A 126 12.72 -8.36 5.20
CA ASP A 126 12.98 -9.50 4.32
C ASP A 126 14.43 -9.92 4.47
N LEU A 127 14.63 -11.19 4.69
CA LEU A 127 15.94 -11.82 4.66
C LEU A 127 15.93 -12.89 3.58
N ARG A 128 16.77 -12.70 2.57
CA ARG A 128 17.04 -13.72 1.56
C ARG A 128 18.38 -14.37 1.86
N LEU A 129 18.39 -15.68 1.87
CA LEU A 129 19.60 -16.51 1.96
C LEU A 129 19.55 -17.55 0.86
N LEU A 130 20.42 -17.44 -0.14
CA LEU A 130 20.44 -18.28 -1.34
C LEU A 130 19.08 -18.22 -2.07
N PHE A 131 18.34 -19.33 -2.02
CA PHE A 131 17.03 -19.51 -2.64
C PHE A 131 15.87 -19.45 -1.63
N ILE A 132 16.14 -19.12 -0.36
CA ILE A 132 15.13 -19.02 0.70
C ILE A 132 14.96 -17.54 1.04
N THR A 133 13.72 -17.05 1.01
CA THR A 133 13.37 -15.72 1.49
C THR A 133 12.40 -15.85 2.66
N ALA A 134 12.80 -15.30 3.80
CA ALA A 134 11.94 -15.11 4.97
C ALA A 134 11.46 -13.67 5.00
N SER A 135 10.15 -13.46 5.00
CA SER A 135 9.52 -12.14 5.07
C SER A 135 8.69 -12.02 6.32
N TYR A 136 8.90 -10.96 7.09
CA TYR A 136 8.10 -10.60 8.24
C TYR A 136 7.40 -9.27 7.99
N ALA A 137 6.13 -9.20 8.33
CA ALA A 137 5.36 -7.96 8.30
C ALA A 137 4.51 -7.81 9.56
N MET A 138 4.48 -6.61 10.10
CA MET A 138 3.58 -6.20 11.19
C MET A 138 2.81 -4.96 10.74
N TYR A 139 1.50 -5.03 10.84
CA TYR A 139 0.60 -3.93 10.51
C TYR A 139 -0.64 -3.96 11.38
N THR A 140 -1.36 -2.86 11.39
CA THR A 140 -2.63 -2.75 12.13
C THR A 140 -3.75 -2.57 11.11
N GLU A 141 -4.83 -3.30 11.29
CA GLU A 141 -6.03 -3.23 10.47
C GLU A 141 -7.20 -2.74 11.34
N GLU A 142 -7.99 -1.80 10.82
CA GLU A 142 -9.24 -1.42 11.47
C GLU A 142 -10.34 -2.43 11.10
N VAL A 143 -10.99 -2.98 12.11
CA VAL A 143 -12.09 -3.93 11.97
C VAL A 143 -13.30 -3.37 12.68
N GLY A 144 -14.44 -3.31 11.99
CA GLY A 144 -15.68 -2.84 12.61
C GLY A 144 -16.64 -2.24 11.59
N ALA A 145 -17.84 -1.90 12.05
CA ALA A 145 -18.87 -1.30 11.21
C ALA A 145 -18.62 0.21 10.96
N TYR A 146 -17.76 0.83 11.75
CA TYR A 146 -17.45 2.26 11.67
C TYR A 146 -15.94 2.48 11.73
N ALA A 147 -15.47 3.50 11.03
CA ALA A 147 -14.07 3.91 11.02
C ALA A 147 -13.57 4.24 12.44
N GLY A 148 -12.42 3.67 12.85
CA GLY A 148 -11.81 3.90 14.16
C GLY A 148 -12.35 3.04 15.29
N GLN A 149 -13.19 2.04 15.03
CA GLN A 149 -13.86 1.26 16.06
C GLN A 149 -12.90 0.33 16.79
N ASP A 150 -12.26 -0.59 16.08
CA ASP A 150 -11.34 -1.56 16.67
C ASP A 150 -10.07 -1.68 15.82
N LYS A 151 -8.90 -1.70 16.47
CA LYS A 151 -7.61 -1.87 15.84
C LYS A 151 -7.01 -3.23 16.20
N ILE A 152 -6.82 -4.08 15.21
CA ILE A 152 -6.19 -5.39 15.38
C ILE A 152 -4.78 -5.36 14.79
N LYS A 153 -3.78 -5.66 15.61
CA LYS A 153 -2.40 -5.89 15.14
C LYS A 153 -2.32 -7.26 14.48
N ARG A 154 -1.81 -7.27 13.26
CA ARG A 154 -1.51 -8.50 12.52
C ARG A 154 -0.02 -8.67 12.36
N GLN A 155 0.43 -9.90 12.43
CA GLN A 155 1.80 -10.30 12.15
C GLN A 155 1.75 -11.42 11.11
N LEU A 156 2.56 -11.28 10.10
CA LEU A 156 2.68 -12.26 9.02
C LEU A 156 4.15 -12.67 8.89
N LEU A 157 4.37 -13.96 8.89
CA LEU A 157 5.66 -14.57 8.55
C LEU A 157 5.47 -15.45 7.31
N THR A 158 6.25 -15.19 6.28
CA THR A 158 6.20 -15.94 5.03
C THR A 158 7.58 -16.50 4.72
N LEU A 159 7.63 -17.76 4.32
CA LEU A 159 8.82 -18.41 3.78
C LEU A 159 8.58 -18.77 2.32
N ASN A 160 9.46 -18.27 1.46
CA ASN A 160 9.43 -18.57 0.03
C ASN A 160 10.72 -19.33 -0.35
N ILE A 161 10.57 -20.34 -1.18
CA ILE A 161 11.69 -21.08 -1.78
C ILE A 161 11.58 -20.89 -3.28
N GLY A 162 12.63 -20.32 -3.89
CA GLY A 162 12.67 -20.06 -5.32
C GLY A 162 14.08 -19.79 -5.81
N TRP A 163 14.34 -20.08 -7.08
CA TRP A 163 15.61 -19.88 -7.80
C TRP A 163 15.33 -19.09 -9.08
#